data_36006ae55f52c02ef025314a92493315
#
_entry.id   36006ae55f52c02ef025314a92493315
#
_cell.length_a   1.000
_cell.length_b   1.000
_cell.length_c   1.000
_cell.angle_alpha   90.00
_cell.angle_beta   90.00
_cell.angle_gamma   90.00
#
_symmetry.space_group_name_H-M   'P 1'
#
loop_
_entity.id
_entity.type
_entity.pdbx_description
1 polymer ?
#
loop_
_entity_poly.entity_id
_entity_poly.type
_entity_poly.pdbx_seq_one_letter_code
_entity_poly.pdbx_strand_id
1 'polypeptide(L)'
;MICFDVLHPYYLPQYLPVMQELQARGQVVRFVIYRSQDQQAALDALVAQNGLEAHWVDSQEEALAYYLKEKPSWVIFGNSFDAAAKLKGICKTALMQHGIGPKACYYTVSESDMDVRFVEGEYRLKRLQQLFPHKTFIDTGYAKLDPIVQGSEAGLDLEALGLDPAKPTLLYAPTFYPSSIEKMAKDWPSAFSEYNILLKPHYFSLSKPSYKKQKQLLEHWGNFDNVYLAPVEQANLLPFMASADLLISDASSALFEFAALDKPVVWCDFYHLRWSYRGILSFRFKNRMDEDLYRYAGVAAHAASYKELKAVVDQQIAQPESFAAKRAEYTLELAGRVDGHSSQRIVDYLLSEEAS
;
A
#
# COMPACT_ATOMS: atom_id res chain seq x y z
N MET A 1 18.06 -12.37 16.29
CA MET A 1 17.45 -12.58 14.95
C MET A 1 15.99 -12.15 15.01
N ILE A 2 15.56 -11.34 14.02
CA ILE A 2 14.19 -10.83 13.91
C ILE A 2 13.55 -11.42 12.65
N CYS A 3 12.33 -11.93 12.77
CA CYS A 3 11.59 -12.52 11.65
C CYS A 3 10.44 -11.63 11.20
N PHE A 4 10.24 -11.54 9.88
CA PHE A 4 9.05 -10.94 9.27
C PHE A 4 8.16 -12.05 8.70
N ASP A 5 6.90 -12.08 9.11
CA ASP A 5 5.88 -12.98 8.59
C ASP A 5 5.23 -12.36 7.34
N VAL A 6 5.32 -13.04 6.20
CA VAL A 6 4.89 -12.52 4.89
C VAL A 6 3.81 -13.41 4.30
N LEU A 7 2.58 -13.18 4.71
CA LEU A 7 1.41 -13.85 4.14
C LEU A 7 1.09 -13.37 2.72
N HIS A 8 1.42 -12.10 2.39
CA HIS A 8 1.14 -11.50 1.09
C HIS A 8 2.30 -10.62 0.62
N PRO A 9 2.59 -10.55 -0.69
CA PRO A 9 3.69 -9.75 -1.23
C PRO A 9 3.56 -8.26 -0.93
N TYR A 10 2.35 -7.73 -0.74
CA TYR A 10 2.12 -6.31 -0.45
C TYR A 10 2.49 -5.89 0.98
N TYR A 11 2.95 -6.82 1.86
CA TYR A 11 3.57 -6.47 3.15
C TYR A 11 5.02 -6.02 3.00
N LEU A 12 5.73 -6.56 1.98
CA LEU A 12 7.16 -6.29 1.81
C LEU A 12 7.52 -4.82 1.70
N PRO A 13 6.83 -3.95 0.94
CA PRO A 13 7.17 -2.53 0.90
C PRO A 13 7.15 -1.82 2.25
N GLN A 14 6.34 -2.31 3.21
CA GLN A 14 6.32 -1.81 4.58
C GLN A 14 7.47 -2.38 5.42
N TYR A 15 7.89 -3.62 5.16
CA TYR A 15 8.93 -4.32 5.91
C TYR A 15 10.35 -3.95 5.49
N LEU A 16 10.57 -3.69 4.20
CA LEU A 16 11.89 -3.46 3.65
C LEU A 16 12.66 -2.31 4.31
N PRO A 17 12.07 -1.12 4.55
CA PRO A 17 12.79 -0.05 5.24
C PRO A 17 13.18 -0.41 6.68
N VAL A 18 12.32 -1.16 7.38
CA VAL A 18 12.62 -1.65 8.74
C VAL A 18 13.71 -2.71 8.72
N MET A 19 13.69 -3.63 7.73
CA MET A 19 14.78 -4.59 7.53
C MET A 19 16.12 -3.90 7.30
N GLN A 20 16.15 -2.90 6.40
CA GLN A 20 17.37 -2.15 6.09
C GLN A 20 17.94 -1.46 7.33
N GLU A 21 17.09 -0.84 8.13
CA GLU A 21 17.50 -0.19 9.39
C GLU A 21 17.99 -1.22 10.42
N LEU A 22 17.33 -2.39 10.56
CA LEU A 22 17.79 -3.48 11.41
C LEU A 22 19.16 -4.00 10.99
N GLN A 23 19.36 -4.25 9.69
CA GLN A 23 20.64 -4.72 9.14
C GLN A 23 21.76 -3.68 9.33
N ALA A 24 21.48 -2.39 9.15
CA ALA A 24 22.42 -1.30 9.42
C ALA A 24 22.88 -1.28 10.88
N ARG A 25 22.04 -1.78 11.81
CA ARG A 25 22.38 -1.94 13.23
C ARG A 25 22.91 -3.33 13.59
N GLY A 26 23.31 -4.13 12.60
CA GLY A 26 23.95 -5.43 12.79
C GLY A 26 22.98 -6.56 13.19
N GLN A 27 21.66 -6.36 13.02
CA GLN A 27 20.68 -7.39 13.33
C GLN A 27 20.54 -8.41 12.19
N VAL A 28 20.41 -9.68 12.55
CA VAL A 28 20.09 -10.75 11.61
C VAL A 28 18.57 -10.73 11.36
N VAL A 29 18.18 -10.60 10.09
CA VAL A 29 16.77 -10.55 9.68
C VAL A 29 16.45 -11.75 8.78
N ARG A 30 15.28 -12.32 8.96
CA ARG A 30 14.77 -13.41 8.11
C ARG A 30 13.29 -13.22 7.78
N PHE A 31 12.92 -13.63 6.58
CA PHE A 31 11.54 -13.57 6.10
C PHE A 31 10.93 -14.97 6.10
N VAL A 32 9.78 -15.14 6.73
CA VAL A 32 8.98 -16.37 6.66
C VAL A 32 7.85 -16.09 5.68
N ILE A 33 7.93 -16.70 4.49
CA ILE A 33 7.09 -16.34 3.35
C ILE A 33 6.18 -17.51 2.99
N TYR A 34 4.88 -17.23 2.91
CA TYR A 34 3.89 -18.23 2.54
C TYR A 34 3.85 -18.40 1.02
N ARG A 35 3.95 -19.67 0.56
CA ARG A 35 3.77 -19.98 -0.86
C ARG A 35 2.35 -19.66 -1.30
N SER A 36 2.20 -19.12 -2.50
CA SER A 36 0.91 -18.71 -3.04
C SER A 36 0.83 -19.07 -4.51
N GLN A 37 -0.15 -19.90 -4.90
CA GLN A 37 -0.34 -20.30 -6.30
C GLN A 37 -0.55 -19.07 -7.22
N ASP A 38 -1.28 -18.07 -6.74
CA ASP A 38 -1.65 -16.90 -7.55
C ASP A 38 -0.55 -15.81 -7.56
N GLN A 39 0.33 -15.74 -6.55
CA GLN A 39 1.26 -14.64 -6.34
C GLN A 39 2.72 -15.08 -6.25
N GLN A 40 3.03 -16.35 -6.54
CA GLN A 40 4.38 -16.89 -6.38
C GLN A 40 5.42 -16.13 -7.21
N ALA A 41 5.13 -15.85 -8.48
CA ALA A 41 6.05 -15.11 -9.34
C ALA A 41 6.39 -13.71 -8.79
N ALA A 42 5.40 -13.02 -8.22
CA ALA A 42 5.63 -11.71 -7.59
C ALA A 42 6.47 -11.83 -6.30
N LEU A 43 6.23 -12.87 -5.49
CA LEU A 43 7.02 -13.15 -4.30
C LEU A 43 8.46 -13.50 -4.65
N ASP A 44 8.68 -14.39 -5.62
CA ASP A 44 10.01 -14.80 -6.08
C ASP A 44 10.81 -13.58 -6.61
N ALA A 45 10.15 -12.74 -7.41
CA ALA A 45 10.77 -11.51 -7.92
C ALA A 45 11.16 -10.56 -6.78
N LEU A 46 10.28 -10.33 -5.82
CA LEU A 46 10.56 -9.44 -4.68
C LEU A 46 11.70 -10.00 -3.79
N VAL A 47 11.72 -11.31 -3.54
CA VAL A 47 12.80 -11.96 -2.78
C VAL A 47 14.13 -11.79 -3.49
N ALA A 48 14.19 -12.06 -4.80
CA ALA A 48 15.39 -11.94 -5.59
C ALA A 48 15.90 -10.49 -5.71
N GLN A 49 15.00 -9.54 -6.03
CA GLN A 49 15.32 -8.12 -6.19
C GLN A 49 15.88 -7.48 -4.90
N ASN A 50 15.40 -7.92 -3.74
CA ASN A 50 15.80 -7.36 -2.45
C ASN A 50 16.82 -8.23 -1.70
N GLY A 51 17.28 -9.33 -2.26
CA GLY A 51 18.24 -10.23 -1.63
C GLY A 51 17.77 -10.79 -0.28
N LEU A 52 16.47 -11.14 -0.16
CA LEU A 52 15.90 -11.52 1.12
C LEU A 52 16.31 -12.93 1.53
N GLU A 53 16.70 -13.09 2.80
CA GLU A 53 16.84 -14.42 3.41
C GLU A 53 15.44 -14.98 3.72
N ALA A 54 14.92 -15.81 2.82
CA ALA A 54 13.56 -16.33 2.87
C ALA A 54 13.51 -17.78 3.37
N HIS A 55 12.64 -18.04 4.33
CA HIS A 55 12.16 -19.38 4.72
C HIS A 55 10.74 -19.56 4.21
N TRP A 56 10.53 -20.51 3.31
CA TRP A 56 9.25 -20.75 2.66
C TRP A 56 8.40 -21.74 3.46
N VAL A 57 7.13 -21.39 3.67
CA VAL A 57 6.13 -22.20 4.38
C VAL A 57 4.84 -22.31 3.56
N ASP A 58 4.08 -23.37 3.81
CA ASP A 58 2.80 -23.62 3.14
C ASP A 58 1.59 -23.31 4.05
N SER A 59 1.82 -23.14 5.36
CA SER A 59 0.75 -22.89 6.32
C SER A 59 1.21 -22.12 7.56
N GLN A 60 0.24 -21.63 8.35
CA GLN A 60 0.52 -21.01 9.65
C GLN A 60 1.11 -22.01 10.67
N GLU A 61 0.77 -23.29 10.55
CA GLU A 61 1.32 -24.36 11.39
C GLU A 61 2.81 -24.54 11.13
N GLU A 62 3.25 -24.52 9.88
CA GLU A 62 4.67 -24.59 9.52
C GLU A 62 5.42 -23.34 9.98
N ALA A 63 4.84 -22.15 9.80
CA ALA A 63 5.40 -20.90 10.30
C ALA A 63 5.56 -20.95 11.83
N LEU A 64 4.54 -21.40 12.56
CA LEU A 64 4.61 -21.58 14.01
C LEU A 64 5.73 -22.55 14.40
N ALA A 65 5.82 -23.72 13.75
CA ALA A 65 6.86 -24.70 14.02
C ALA A 65 8.27 -24.12 13.82
N TYR A 66 8.43 -23.29 12.77
CA TYR A 66 9.66 -22.57 12.52
C TYR A 66 10.00 -21.59 13.66
N TYR A 67 9.04 -20.74 14.08
CA TYR A 67 9.27 -19.78 15.16
C TYR A 67 9.59 -20.46 16.50
N LEU A 68 8.90 -21.56 16.83
CA LEU A 68 9.16 -22.33 18.05
C LEU A 68 10.55 -22.98 18.06
N LYS A 69 11.05 -23.38 16.88
CA LYS A 69 12.38 -23.99 16.71
C LYS A 69 13.48 -22.94 16.76
N GLU A 70 13.36 -21.87 15.96
CA GLU A 70 14.43 -20.88 15.77
C GLU A 70 14.47 -19.82 16.89
N LYS A 71 13.36 -19.63 17.62
CA LYS A 71 13.21 -18.70 18.75
C LYS A 71 13.77 -17.30 18.44
N PRO A 72 13.25 -16.63 17.39
CA PRO A 72 13.68 -15.26 17.11
C PRO A 72 13.39 -14.35 18.31
N SER A 73 14.12 -13.26 18.46
CA SER A 73 13.81 -12.25 19.48
C SER A 73 12.45 -11.59 19.22
N TRP A 74 12.15 -11.33 17.94
CA TRP A 74 10.89 -10.78 17.49
C TRP A 74 10.33 -11.50 16.25
N VAL A 75 8.99 -11.61 16.18
CA VAL A 75 8.26 -11.90 14.94
C VAL A 75 7.34 -10.73 14.63
N ILE A 76 7.49 -10.14 13.44
CA ILE A 76 6.70 -8.99 12.96
C ILE A 76 5.66 -9.51 11.96
N PHE A 77 4.38 -9.30 12.26
CA PHE A 77 3.25 -9.75 11.47
C PHE A 77 2.58 -8.56 10.75
N GLY A 78 2.11 -8.79 9.53
CA GLY A 78 1.31 -7.80 8.77
C GLY A 78 -0.20 -7.97 8.94
N ASN A 79 -0.61 -9.04 9.60
CA ASN A 79 -2.00 -9.40 9.86
C ASN A 79 -2.11 -10.19 11.17
N SER A 80 -3.35 -10.61 11.53
CA SER A 80 -3.57 -11.55 12.64
C SER A 80 -2.86 -12.89 12.37
N PHE A 81 -2.35 -13.46 13.45
CA PHE A 81 -1.78 -14.80 13.46
C PHE A 81 -2.49 -15.61 14.56
N ASP A 82 -3.26 -16.63 14.17
CA ASP A 82 -4.18 -17.33 15.08
C ASP A 82 -3.45 -18.02 16.24
N ALA A 83 -2.20 -18.40 15.99
CA ALA A 83 -1.35 -19.07 16.98
C ALA A 83 -0.43 -18.12 17.76
N ALA A 84 -0.62 -16.79 17.68
CA ALA A 84 0.26 -15.81 18.34
C ALA A 84 0.43 -16.08 19.85
N ALA A 85 -0.63 -16.49 20.55
CA ALA A 85 -0.59 -16.83 21.96
C ALA A 85 0.40 -17.96 22.30
N LYS A 86 0.70 -18.87 21.35
CA LYS A 86 1.67 -19.96 21.55
C LYS A 86 3.12 -19.50 21.51
N LEU A 87 3.37 -18.28 21.03
CA LEU A 87 4.70 -17.66 21.00
C LEU A 87 5.05 -16.94 22.30
N LYS A 88 4.08 -16.73 23.17
CA LYS A 88 4.27 -16.00 24.43
C LYS A 88 5.33 -16.65 25.31
N GLY A 89 6.31 -15.85 25.73
CA GLY A 89 7.45 -16.31 26.53
C GLY A 89 8.54 -17.06 25.72
N ILE A 90 8.37 -17.19 24.39
CA ILE A 90 9.36 -17.80 23.49
C ILE A 90 10.01 -16.71 22.62
N CYS A 91 9.21 -15.84 22.03
CA CYS A 91 9.65 -14.65 21.32
C CYS A 91 8.65 -13.52 21.51
N LYS A 92 9.05 -12.27 21.32
CA LYS A 92 8.15 -11.13 21.30
C LYS A 92 7.47 -11.03 19.93
N THR A 93 6.26 -10.48 19.90
CA THR A 93 5.43 -10.37 18.68
C THR A 93 4.98 -8.94 18.44
N ALA A 94 5.09 -8.48 17.20
CA ALA A 94 4.67 -7.15 16.78
C ALA A 94 3.71 -7.21 15.61
N LEU A 95 2.67 -6.36 15.61
CA LEU A 95 1.83 -6.12 14.46
C LEU A 95 2.28 -4.84 13.75
N MET A 96 2.56 -4.94 12.46
CA MET A 96 2.88 -3.83 11.58
C MET A 96 2.03 -3.91 10.31
N GLN A 97 0.97 -3.13 10.25
CA GLN A 97 -0.01 -3.21 9.17
C GLN A 97 0.51 -2.59 7.87
N HIS A 98 -0.01 -3.05 6.74
CA HIS A 98 0.50 -2.79 5.40
C HIS A 98 -0.14 -1.60 4.67
N GLY A 99 -1.07 -0.90 5.28
CA GLY A 99 -1.78 0.21 4.64
C GLY A 99 -2.32 1.23 5.63
N ILE A 100 -2.45 2.46 5.15
CA ILE A 100 -3.03 3.58 5.87
C ILE A 100 -4.47 3.85 5.41
N GLY A 101 -5.17 4.67 6.17
CA GLY A 101 -6.52 5.10 5.87
C GLY A 101 -7.57 4.48 6.79
N PRO A 102 -8.83 4.94 6.69
CA PRO A 102 -9.91 4.63 7.62
C PRO A 102 -10.60 3.30 7.29
N LYS A 103 -9.87 2.18 7.19
CA LYS A 103 -10.46 0.87 6.89
C LYS A 103 -10.76 0.10 8.18
N ALA A 104 -11.99 -0.39 8.32
CA ALA A 104 -12.43 -1.18 9.47
C ALA A 104 -11.56 -2.42 9.74
N CYS A 105 -11.05 -3.07 8.71
CA CYS A 105 -10.17 -4.25 8.86
C CYS A 105 -8.88 -3.96 9.65
N TYR A 106 -8.37 -2.73 9.64
CA TYR A 106 -7.19 -2.36 10.39
C TYR A 106 -7.43 -2.29 11.91
N TYR A 107 -8.69 -2.10 12.33
CA TYR A 107 -9.05 -2.12 13.75
C TYR A 107 -9.22 -3.54 14.26
N THR A 108 -9.93 -4.40 13.53
CA THR A 108 -10.20 -5.78 13.96
C THR A 108 -8.93 -6.63 14.07
N VAL A 109 -7.97 -6.46 13.18
CA VAL A 109 -6.66 -7.15 13.25
C VAL A 109 -5.89 -6.82 14.53
N SER A 110 -6.09 -5.60 15.07
CA SER A 110 -5.44 -5.16 16.31
C SER A 110 -5.93 -5.88 17.57
N GLU A 111 -7.03 -6.65 17.47
CA GLU A 111 -7.50 -7.52 18.56
C GLU A 111 -6.57 -8.72 18.80
N SER A 112 -5.80 -9.15 17.81
CA SER A 112 -4.89 -10.29 17.90
C SER A 112 -3.98 -10.23 19.13
N ASP A 113 -3.57 -11.40 19.66
CA ASP A 113 -2.79 -11.50 20.91
C ASP A 113 -1.29 -11.34 20.59
N MET A 114 -0.86 -10.10 20.35
CA MET A 114 0.55 -9.73 20.13
C MET A 114 1.03 -8.77 21.21
N ASP A 115 2.33 -8.67 21.43
CA ASP A 115 2.92 -7.84 22.50
C ASP A 115 2.80 -6.35 22.19
N VAL A 116 3.06 -5.93 20.93
CA VAL A 116 2.98 -4.53 20.49
C VAL A 116 2.32 -4.39 19.13
N ARG A 117 1.74 -3.20 18.87
CA ARG A 117 1.23 -2.80 17.57
C ARG A 117 1.83 -1.47 17.18
N PHE A 118 2.58 -1.45 16.07
CA PHE A 118 3.03 -0.23 15.45
C PHE A 118 1.89 0.37 14.64
N VAL A 119 1.60 1.63 14.89
CA VAL A 119 0.50 2.35 14.26
C VAL A 119 0.99 3.66 13.67
N GLU A 120 0.24 4.19 12.77
CA GLU A 120 0.52 5.44 12.09
C GLU A 120 -0.57 6.48 12.43
N GLY A 121 -0.11 7.57 13.01
CA GLY A 121 -0.92 8.74 13.33
C GLY A 121 -1.72 8.67 14.63
N GLU A 122 -1.88 9.85 15.19
CA GLU A 122 -2.53 10.03 16.50
C GLU A 122 -4.03 9.61 16.49
N TYR A 123 -4.69 9.76 15.34
CA TYR A 123 -6.10 9.38 15.20
C TYR A 123 -6.29 7.87 15.41
N ARG A 124 -5.50 7.06 14.68
CA ARG A 124 -5.55 5.60 14.83
C ARG A 124 -5.10 5.16 16.20
N LEU A 125 -4.03 5.76 16.74
CA LEU A 125 -3.55 5.49 18.08
C LEU A 125 -4.65 5.68 19.13
N LYS A 126 -5.29 6.85 19.18
CA LYS A 126 -6.36 7.16 20.14
C LYS A 126 -7.54 6.22 20.00
N ARG A 127 -7.97 5.95 18.76
CA ARG A 127 -9.12 5.06 18.50
C ARG A 127 -8.83 3.62 18.93
N LEU A 128 -7.65 3.09 18.64
CA LEU A 128 -7.25 1.74 19.03
C LEU A 128 -7.06 1.61 20.55
N GLN A 129 -6.49 2.60 21.20
CA GLN A 129 -6.39 2.63 22.68
C GLN A 129 -7.77 2.63 23.36
N GLN A 130 -8.77 3.30 22.77
CA GLN A 130 -10.15 3.27 23.27
C GLN A 130 -10.79 1.90 23.06
N LEU A 131 -10.57 1.25 21.92
CA LEU A 131 -11.14 -0.06 21.61
C LEU A 131 -10.45 -1.19 22.39
N PHE A 132 -9.15 -1.08 22.62
CA PHE A 132 -8.33 -2.12 23.23
C PHE A 132 -7.39 -1.54 24.30
N PRO A 133 -7.94 -1.06 25.43
CA PRO A 133 -7.19 -0.30 26.44
C PRO A 133 -6.08 -1.09 27.14
N HIS A 134 -6.10 -2.42 27.02
CA HIS A 134 -5.10 -3.32 27.64
C HIS A 134 -3.98 -3.75 26.67
N LYS A 135 -3.99 -3.22 25.45
CA LYS A 135 -2.98 -3.57 24.42
C LYS A 135 -2.01 -2.40 24.20
N THR A 136 -0.77 -2.75 23.86
CA THR A 136 0.28 -1.77 23.60
C THR A 136 0.24 -1.30 22.16
N PHE A 137 0.19 0.01 21.97
CA PHE A 137 0.22 0.70 20.68
C PHE A 137 1.30 1.76 20.69
N ILE A 138 2.13 1.81 19.66
CA ILE A 138 3.20 2.78 19.49
C ILE A 138 3.01 3.50 18.16
N ASP A 139 2.87 4.83 18.19
CA ASP A 139 2.84 5.66 17.00
C ASP A 139 4.25 5.83 16.45
N THR A 140 4.54 5.12 15.37
CA THR A 140 5.84 5.16 14.68
C THR A 140 5.81 5.93 13.37
N GLY A 141 4.63 6.27 12.86
CA GLY A 141 4.42 6.71 11.49
C GLY A 141 4.37 5.52 10.51
N TYR A 142 4.46 5.81 9.22
CA TYR A 142 4.28 4.83 8.15
C TYR A 142 5.58 4.55 7.39
N ALA A 143 6.30 3.50 7.78
CA ALA A 143 7.64 3.18 7.31
C ALA A 143 7.74 2.95 5.79
N LYS A 144 6.66 2.51 5.13
CA LYS A 144 6.62 2.31 3.68
C LYS A 144 7.04 3.55 2.88
N LEU A 145 6.76 4.75 3.38
CA LEU A 145 7.08 6.00 2.68
C LEU A 145 8.49 6.51 2.97
N ASP A 146 9.19 5.97 3.98
CA ASP A 146 10.53 6.41 4.35
C ASP A 146 11.49 6.48 3.15
N PRO A 147 11.60 5.48 2.26
CA PRO A 147 12.54 5.52 1.14
C PRO A 147 12.31 6.69 0.18
N ILE A 148 11.05 7.07 -0.08
CA ILE A 148 10.74 8.21 -0.95
C ILE A 148 11.11 9.52 -0.24
N VAL A 149 10.73 9.66 1.03
CA VAL A 149 10.99 10.88 1.81
C VAL A 149 12.49 11.10 2.05
N GLN A 150 13.23 10.03 2.24
CA GLN A 150 14.70 10.05 2.38
C GLN A 150 15.43 10.24 1.04
N GLY A 151 14.75 10.11 -0.10
CA GLY A 151 15.35 10.16 -1.44
C GLY A 151 16.17 8.91 -1.80
N SER A 152 16.02 7.80 -1.05
CA SER A 152 16.66 6.52 -1.36
C SER A 152 15.88 5.69 -2.39
N GLU A 153 14.58 5.98 -2.61
CA GLU A 153 13.79 5.47 -3.73
C GLU A 153 13.90 6.44 -4.89
N ALA A 154 14.70 6.09 -5.90
CA ALA A 154 14.97 6.94 -7.05
C ALA A 154 13.82 7.00 -8.08
N GLY A 155 12.83 6.12 -7.95
CA GLY A 155 11.76 5.97 -8.94
C GLY A 155 12.15 5.11 -10.15
N LEU A 156 11.39 5.28 -11.23
CA LEU A 156 11.56 4.55 -12.49
C LEU A 156 12.42 5.35 -13.47
N ASP A 157 13.26 4.69 -14.23
CA ASP A 157 13.93 5.26 -15.38
C ASP A 157 12.93 5.40 -16.54
N LEU A 158 12.30 6.57 -16.66
CA LEU A 158 11.25 6.85 -17.64
C LEU A 158 11.75 6.69 -19.07
N GLU A 159 13.00 7.10 -19.35
CA GLU A 159 13.61 6.98 -20.69
C GLU A 159 13.81 5.50 -21.07
N ALA A 160 14.32 4.69 -20.13
CA ALA A 160 14.45 3.24 -20.35
C ALA A 160 13.10 2.54 -20.56
N LEU A 161 12.00 3.12 -20.05
CA LEU A 161 10.64 2.65 -20.28
C LEU A 161 10.02 3.16 -21.59
N GLY A 162 10.74 3.97 -22.38
CA GLY A 162 10.26 4.56 -23.62
C GLY A 162 9.37 5.78 -23.42
N LEU A 163 9.37 6.38 -22.23
CA LEU A 163 8.60 7.57 -21.89
C LEU A 163 9.48 8.83 -21.99
N ASP A 164 8.87 10.00 -22.19
CA ASP A 164 9.56 11.28 -22.30
C ASP A 164 9.80 11.90 -20.91
N PRO A 165 11.04 11.98 -20.40
CA PRO A 165 11.31 12.54 -19.08
C PRO A 165 10.96 14.02 -18.92
N ALA A 166 10.74 14.75 -20.03
CA ALA A 166 10.35 16.17 -20.02
C ALA A 166 8.84 16.38 -19.79
N LYS A 167 8.03 15.33 -19.91
CA LYS A 167 6.58 15.42 -19.71
C LYS A 167 6.21 15.12 -18.26
N PRO A 168 5.19 15.80 -17.70
CA PRO A 168 4.63 15.40 -16.42
C PRO A 168 4.10 13.97 -16.47
N THR A 169 4.25 13.25 -15.38
CA THR A 169 3.96 11.82 -15.29
C THR A 169 2.75 11.57 -14.39
N LEU A 170 1.74 10.92 -14.95
CA LEU A 170 0.52 10.51 -14.27
C LEU A 170 0.64 9.05 -13.83
N LEU A 171 0.32 8.76 -12.57
CA LEU A 171 0.15 7.39 -12.10
C LEU A 171 -1.34 7.04 -12.08
N TYR A 172 -1.78 6.09 -12.90
CA TYR A 172 -3.11 5.53 -12.81
C TYR A 172 -3.05 4.20 -12.05
N ALA A 173 -3.48 4.23 -10.78
CA ALA A 173 -3.47 3.09 -9.87
C ALA A 173 -4.88 2.74 -9.35
N PRO A 174 -5.77 2.23 -10.23
CA PRO A 174 -7.14 1.92 -9.85
C PRO A 174 -7.24 0.65 -9.01
N THR A 175 -8.32 0.52 -8.21
CA THR A 175 -8.66 -0.74 -7.56
C THR A 175 -9.22 -1.75 -8.58
N PHE A 176 -9.32 -3.03 -8.17
CA PHE A 176 -9.94 -4.05 -9.01
C PHE A 176 -11.47 -4.01 -8.96
N TYR A 177 -12.05 -3.54 -7.82
CA TYR A 177 -13.51 -3.44 -7.66
C TYR A 177 -13.92 -2.67 -6.38
N PRO A 178 -14.85 -1.71 -6.46
CA PRO A 178 -15.35 -1.09 -7.69
C PRO A 178 -14.26 -0.31 -8.40
N SER A 179 -14.30 -0.19 -9.73
CA SER A 179 -13.22 0.38 -10.49
C SER A 179 -13.69 1.35 -11.56
N SER A 180 -12.90 2.37 -11.84
CA SER A 180 -13.08 3.29 -12.95
C SER A 180 -12.63 2.70 -14.30
N ILE A 181 -11.84 1.60 -14.30
CA ILE A 181 -11.26 1.01 -15.53
C ILE A 181 -12.31 0.81 -16.62
N GLU A 182 -13.45 0.16 -16.32
CA GLU A 182 -14.48 -0.14 -17.32
C GLU A 182 -15.31 1.08 -17.73
N LYS A 183 -15.05 2.25 -17.14
CA LYS A 183 -15.73 3.52 -17.44
C LYS A 183 -14.83 4.52 -18.17
N MET A 184 -13.53 4.25 -18.25
CA MET A 184 -12.60 5.00 -19.08
C MET A 184 -12.96 4.83 -20.56
N ALA A 185 -12.68 5.83 -21.39
CA ALA A 185 -12.77 5.69 -22.85
C ALA A 185 -11.74 4.66 -23.33
N LYS A 186 -12.05 4.00 -24.45
CA LYS A 186 -11.19 2.96 -25.03
C LYS A 186 -9.79 3.49 -25.32
N ASP A 187 -9.71 4.70 -25.88
CA ASP A 187 -8.46 5.31 -26.33
C ASP A 187 -8.11 6.54 -25.49
N TRP A 188 -8.41 6.52 -24.16
CA TRP A 188 -8.18 7.65 -23.28
C TRP A 188 -6.71 8.11 -23.21
N PRO A 189 -5.67 7.25 -23.38
CA PRO A 189 -4.29 7.75 -23.37
C PRO A 189 -3.99 8.76 -24.49
N SER A 190 -4.68 8.67 -25.64
CA SER A 190 -4.51 9.66 -26.73
C SER A 190 -4.94 11.07 -26.31
N ALA A 191 -5.97 11.17 -25.47
CA ALA A 191 -6.44 12.47 -24.96
C ALA A 191 -5.51 13.08 -23.91
N PHE A 192 -4.50 12.29 -23.44
CA PHE A 192 -3.49 12.66 -22.46
C PHE A 192 -2.07 12.58 -23.05
N SER A 193 -1.90 12.83 -24.35
CA SER A 193 -0.63 12.69 -25.07
C SER A 193 0.47 13.66 -24.59
N GLU A 194 0.13 14.72 -23.90
CA GLU A 194 1.05 15.64 -23.24
C GLU A 194 1.63 15.12 -21.93
N TYR A 195 1.15 14.00 -21.45
CA TYR A 195 1.57 13.33 -20.21
C TYR A 195 2.17 11.96 -20.48
N ASN A 196 3.10 11.53 -19.64
CA ASN A 196 3.39 10.12 -19.45
C ASN A 196 2.32 9.48 -18.57
N ILE A 197 2.01 8.24 -18.81
CA ILE A 197 1.03 7.48 -18.03
C ILE A 197 1.68 6.19 -17.53
N LEU A 198 1.82 6.06 -16.22
CA LEU A 198 2.21 4.83 -15.55
C LEU A 198 0.94 4.09 -15.13
N LEU A 199 0.64 2.96 -15.80
CA LEU A 199 -0.49 2.09 -15.43
C LEU A 199 -0.03 1.07 -14.41
N LYS A 200 -0.49 1.22 -13.17
CA LYS A 200 -0.21 0.31 -12.05
C LYS A 200 -1.51 -0.19 -11.42
N PRO A 201 -2.30 -1.01 -12.13
CA PRO A 201 -3.55 -1.52 -11.61
C PRO A 201 -3.32 -2.50 -10.46
N HIS A 202 -4.37 -2.74 -9.67
CA HIS A 202 -4.33 -3.79 -8.68
C HIS A 202 -4.05 -5.15 -9.34
N TYR A 203 -3.22 -5.99 -8.70
CA TYR A 203 -2.82 -7.31 -9.17
C TYR A 203 -3.98 -8.14 -9.75
N PHE A 204 -5.15 -8.16 -9.08
CA PHE A 204 -6.31 -8.93 -9.52
C PHE A 204 -6.86 -8.50 -10.88
N SER A 205 -6.69 -7.26 -11.28
CA SER A 205 -7.14 -6.76 -12.59
C SER A 205 -6.40 -7.43 -13.76
N LEU A 206 -5.16 -7.89 -13.53
CA LEU A 206 -4.33 -8.56 -14.52
C LEU A 206 -4.34 -10.09 -14.40
N SER A 207 -4.50 -10.64 -13.18
CA SER A 207 -4.32 -12.07 -12.92
C SER A 207 -5.62 -12.87 -12.83
N LYS A 208 -6.72 -12.30 -12.29
CA LYS A 208 -7.95 -13.07 -12.08
C LYS A 208 -8.83 -13.15 -13.32
N PRO A 209 -9.31 -14.35 -13.71
CA PRO A 209 -10.21 -14.54 -14.87
C PRO A 209 -11.48 -13.69 -14.81
N SER A 210 -11.99 -13.41 -13.60
CA SER A 210 -13.19 -12.57 -13.39
C SER A 210 -13.01 -11.11 -13.84
N TYR A 211 -11.76 -10.66 -14.03
CA TYR A 211 -11.42 -9.30 -14.49
C TYR A 211 -10.83 -9.27 -15.91
N LYS A 212 -11.09 -10.31 -16.74
CA LYS A 212 -10.59 -10.40 -18.12
C LYS A 212 -10.85 -9.12 -18.92
N LYS A 213 -12.01 -8.47 -18.74
CA LYS A 213 -12.34 -7.21 -19.43
C LYS A 213 -11.41 -6.08 -19.02
N GLN A 214 -11.07 -5.96 -17.72
CA GLN A 214 -10.11 -4.97 -17.24
C GLN A 214 -8.74 -5.24 -17.84
N LYS A 215 -8.28 -6.49 -17.80
CA LYS A 215 -7.02 -6.92 -18.39
C LYS A 215 -6.91 -6.51 -19.87
N GLN A 216 -7.94 -6.79 -20.67
CA GLN A 216 -7.96 -6.43 -22.09
C GLN A 216 -7.86 -4.91 -22.33
N LEU A 217 -8.52 -4.10 -21.50
CA LEU A 217 -8.43 -2.64 -21.58
C LEU A 217 -7.03 -2.14 -21.22
N LEU A 218 -6.45 -2.67 -20.12
CA LEU A 218 -5.12 -2.31 -19.66
C LEU A 218 -4.04 -2.67 -20.68
N GLU A 219 -4.12 -3.88 -21.26
CA GLU A 219 -3.22 -4.34 -22.34
C GLU A 219 -3.38 -3.48 -23.60
N HIS A 220 -4.61 -3.08 -23.95
CA HIS A 220 -4.84 -2.16 -25.06
C HIS A 220 -4.19 -0.80 -24.81
N TRP A 221 -4.36 -0.23 -23.61
CA TRP A 221 -3.76 1.06 -23.24
C TRP A 221 -2.24 0.99 -23.18
N GLY A 222 -1.66 -0.15 -22.77
CA GLY A 222 -0.22 -0.35 -22.76
C GLY A 222 0.47 -0.29 -24.13
N ASN A 223 -0.30 -0.26 -25.24
CA ASN A 223 0.26 -0.11 -26.59
C ASN A 223 0.40 1.36 -27.06
N PHE A 224 0.04 2.34 -26.24
CA PHE A 224 0.22 3.74 -26.58
C PHE A 224 1.64 4.21 -26.20
N ASP A 225 2.25 5.06 -27.03
CA ASP A 225 3.64 5.50 -26.87
C ASP A 225 3.89 6.29 -25.57
N ASN A 226 2.86 6.91 -25.00
CA ASN A 226 2.95 7.65 -23.74
C ASN A 226 2.56 6.81 -22.51
N VAL A 227 2.47 5.48 -22.63
CA VAL A 227 1.98 4.59 -21.57
C VAL A 227 2.99 3.49 -21.24
N TYR A 228 3.24 3.31 -19.96
CA TYR A 228 3.91 2.12 -19.44
C TYR A 228 2.92 1.33 -18.58
N LEU A 229 2.62 0.09 -18.99
CA LEU A 229 1.85 -0.86 -18.19
C LEU A 229 2.79 -1.71 -17.34
N ALA A 230 2.69 -1.56 -16.02
CA ALA A 230 3.48 -2.36 -15.08
C ALA A 230 3.16 -3.86 -15.21
N PRO A 231 4.17 -4.72 -15.40
CA PRO A 231 3.98 -6.17 -15.37
C PRO A 231 3.55 -6.64 -13.97
N VAL A 232 2.97 -7.83 -13.91
CA VAL A 232 2.41 -8.40 -12.67
C VAL A 232 3.48 -8.59 -11.60
N GLU A 233 4.69 -8.92 -12.03
CA GLU A 233 5.87 -9.18 -11.18
C GLU A 233 6.38 -7.91 -10.51
N GLN A 234 6.13 -6.74 -11.08
CA GLN A 234 6.50 -5.46 -10.51
C GLN A 234 5.47 -5.02 -9.46
N ALA A 235 5.42 -5.75 -8.34
CA ALA A 235 4.37 -5.59 -7.33
C ALA A 235 4.52 -4.30 -6.48
N ASN A 236 5.74 -3.76 -6.34
CA ASN A 236 5.99 -2.56 -5.53
C ASN A 236 5.43 -1.29 -6.21
N LEU A 237 4.66 -0.50 -5.44
CA LEU A 237 4.07 0.76 -5.91
C LEU A 237 5.00 1.96 -5.70
N LEU A 238 5.99 1.86 -4.80
CA LEU A 238 6.84 3.00 -4.41
C LEU A 238 7.60 3.64 -5.57
N PRO A 239 8.27 2.88 -6.47
CA PRO A 239 8.96 3.49 -7.62
C PRO A 239 8.02 4.30 -8.52
N PHE A 240 6.77 3.85 -8.66
CA PHE A 240 5.75 4.56 -9.43
C PHE A 240 5.31 5.85 -8.74
N MET A 241 5.13 5.81 -7.41
CA MET A 241 4.79 7.00 -6.60
C MET A 241 5.92 8.03 -6.60
N ALA A 242 7.17 7.56 -6.55
CA ALA A 242 8.33 8.44 -6.63
C ALA A 242 8.40 9.18 -7.97
N SER A 243 8.14 8.47 -9.09
CA SER A 243 8.23 9.01 -10.45
C SER A 243 7.06 9.87 -10.88
N ALA A 244 5.89 9.73 -10.25
CA ALA A 244 4.69 10.42 -10.70
C ALA A 244 4.54 11.80 -10.07
N ASP A 245 4.01 12.74 -10.86
CA ASP A 245 3.63 14.10 -10.42
C ASP A 245 2.20 14.15 -9.89
N LEU A 246 1.33 13.25 -10.36
CA LEU A 246 -0.09 13.19 -9.99
C LEU A 246 -0.57 11.74 -9.98
N LEU A 247 -1.39 11.39 -8.98
CA LEU A 247 -2.09 10.11 -8.90
C LEU A 247 -3.53 10.24 -9.38
N ILE A 248 -3.96 9.36 -10.28
CA ILE A 248 -5.36 9.10 -10.61
C ILE A 248 -5.72 7.74 -10.01
N SER A 249 -6.72 7.68 -9.15
CA SER A 249 -7.12 6.42 -8.52
C SER A 249 -8.61 6.38 -8.17
N ASP A 250 -9.06 5.19 -7.82
CA ASP A 250 -10.35 4.95 -7.19
C ASP A 250 -10.22 5.08 -5.65
N ALA A 251 -11.28 4.81 -4.91
CA ALA A 251 -11.26 4.77 -3.44
C ALA A 251 -10.30 3.68 -2.91
N SER A 252 -9.05 4.04 -2.64
CA SER A 252 -8.00 3.10 -2.21
C SER A 252 -7.05 3.74 -1.19
N SER A 253 -6.26 2.91 -0.48
CA SER A 253 -5.21 3.41 0.41
C SER A 253 -4.11 4.15 -0.35
N ALA A 254 -3.89 3.83 -1.63
CA ALA A 254 -2.90 4.52 -2.46
C ALA A 254 -3.16 6.03 -2.59
N LEU A 255 -4.44 6.47 -2.52
CA LEU A 255 -4.79 7.90 -2.47
C LEU A 255 -4.12 8.60 -1.29
N PHE A 256 -4.26 8.01 -0.09
CA PHE A 256 -3.71 8.59 1.14
C PHE A 256 -2.20 8.47 1.21
N GLU A 257 -1.64 7.36 0.71
CA GLU A 257 -0.19 7.17 0.62
C GLU A 257 0.45 8.21 -0.31
N PHE A 258 -0.17 8.48 -1.46
CA PHE A 258 0.35 9.48 -2.40
C PHE A 258 0.15 10.91 -1.90
N ALA A 259 -1.01 11.20 -1.30
CA ALA A 259 -1.30 12.48 -0.67
C ALA A 259 -0.33 12.79 0.49
N ALA A 260 0.14 11.75 1.21
CA ALA A 260 1.13 11.88 2.27
C ALA A 260 2.52 12.30 1.78
N LEU A 261 2.78 12.18 0.48
CA LEU A 261 3.97 12.73 -0.19
C LEU A 261 3.79 14.19 -0.64
N ASP A 262 2.68 14.84 -0.24
CA ASP A 262 2.24 16.18 -0.65
C ASP A 262 2.10 16.34 -2.17
N LYS A 263 1.76 15.28 -2.87
CA LYS A 263 1.52 15.27 -4.32
C LYS A 263 0.02 15.30 -4.64
N PRO A 264 -0.42 15.94 -5.73
CA PRO A 264 -1.83 16.05 -6.11
C PRO A 264 -2.44 14.69 -6.46
N VAL A 265 -3.70 14.53 -6.08
CA VAL A 265 -4.48 13.31 -6.29
C VAL A 265 -5.79 13.65 -6.99
N VAL A 266 -6.16 12.84 -7.98
CA VAL A 266 -7.48 12.85 -8.61
C VAL A 266 -8.21 11.57 -8.27
N TRP A 267 -9.36 11.71 -7.62
CA TRP A 267 -10.23 10.61 -7.25
C TRP A 267 -11.33 10.44 -8.29
N CYS A 268 -11.40 9.25 -8.90
CA CYS A 268 -12.46 8.89 -9.84
C CYS A 268 -13.72 8.48 -9.11
N ASP A 269 -14.80 9.25 -9.22
CA ASP A 269 -16.11 8.93 -8.63
C ASP A 269 -17.01 8.12 -9.58
N PHE A 270 -16.50 7.73 -10.74
CA PHE A 270 -17.22 6.99 -11.76
C PHE A 270 -16.79 5.52 -11.81
N TYR A 271 -17.66 4.63 -11.31
CA TYR A 271 -17.37 3.20 -11.20
C TYR A 271 -18.29 2.35 -12.05
N HIS A 272 -17.77 1.16 -12.43
CA HIS A 272 -18.62 0.08 -12.91
C HIS A 272 -19.08 -0.78 -11.73
N LEU A 273 -20.36 -0.71 -11.38
CA LEU A 273 -20.93 -1.57 -10.34
C LEU A 273 -21.53 -2.83 -10.94
N ARG A 274 -21.22 -3.99 -10.36
CA ARG A 274 -21.86 -5.27 -10.68
C ARG A 274 -23.34 -5.25 -10.31
N TRP A 275 -24.15 -6.07 -10.96
CA TRP A 275 -25.59 -6.20 -10.72
C TRP A 275 -25.91 -6.45 -9.23
N SER A 276 -25.11 -7.29 -8.56
CA SER A 276 -25.25 -7.63 -7.14
C SER A 276 -25.04 -6.46 -6.15
N TYR A 277 -24.73 -5.26 -6.66
CA TYR A 277 -24.48 -4.04 -5.88
C TYR A 277 -25.36 -2.86 -6.33
N ARG A 278 -26.40 -3.13 -7.17
CA ARG A 278 -27.29 -2.10 -7.70
C ARG A 278 -28.70 -2.22 -7.10
N GLY A 279 -29.48 -1.14 -7.17
CA GLY A 279 -30.87 -1.11 -6.72
C GLY A 279 -31.01 -1.46 -5.23
N ILE A 280 -31.89 -2.40 -4.92
CA ILE A 280 -32.18 -2.86 -3.56
C ILE A 280 -30.93 -3.43 -2.86
N LEU A 281 -29.95 -3.95 -3.63
CA LEU A 281 -28.70 -4.49 -3.11
C LEU A 281 -27.58 -3.43 -2.94
N SER A 282 -27.87 -2.15 -3.12
CA SER A 282 -26.90 -1.05 -2.98
C SER A 282 -26.29 -0.95 -1.58
N PHE A 283 -26.98 -1.45 -0.54
CA PHE A 283 -26.42 -1.52 0.81
C PHE A 283 -25.13 -2.36 0.88
N ARG A 284 -24.97 -3.36 0.01
CA ARG A 284 -23.73 -4.14 -0.07
C ARG A 284 -22.54 -3.30 -0.55
N PHE A 285 -22.81 -2.33 -1.41
CA PHE A 285 -21.80 -1.38 -1.85
C PHE A 285 -21.42 -0.44 -0.71
N LYS A 286 -22.41 0.11 -0.01
CA LYS A 286 -22.19 1.00 1.16
C LYS A 286 -21.39 0.30 2.25
N ASN A 287 -21.70 -0.98 2.56
CA ASN A 287 -20.96 -1.76 3.55
C ASN A 287 -19.52 -2.11 3.10
N ARG A 288 -19.25 -2.13 1.80
CA ARG A 288 -17.90 -2.36 1.26
C ARG A 288 -17.05 -1.10 1.24
N MET A 289 -17.69 0.03 0.97
CA MET A 289 -17.07 1.36 1.05
C MET A 289 -17.21 1.81 2.50
N ASP A 290 -16.10 1.89 3.21
CA ASP A 290 -16.07 2.42 4.56
C ASP A 290 -16.64 3.86 4.54
N GLU A 291 -17.66 4.15 5.35
CA GLU A 291 -18.26 5.49 5.40
C GLU A 291 -17.22 6.53 5.83
N ASP A 292 -16.26 6.14 6.66
CA ASP A 292 -15.15 6.99 7.09
C ASP A 292 -14.24 7.40 5.92
N LEU A 293 -14.22 6.63 4.80
CA LEU A 293 -13.41 6.98 3.62
C LEU A 293 -13.83 8.33 3.03
N TYR A 294 -15.15 8.58 2.94
CA TYR A 294 -15.69 9.83 2.39
C TYR A 294 -15.46 11.04 3.29
N ARG A 295 -15.24 10.85 4.59
CA ARG A 295 -14.81 11.91 5.50
C ARG A 295 -13.52 12.59 5.04
N TYR A 296 -12.65 11.82 4.39
CA TYR A 296 -11.36 12.26 3.88
C TYR A 296 -11.37 12.60 2.38
N ALA A 297 -12.53 12.71 1.75
CA ALA A 297 -12.65 13.01 0.33
C ALA A 297 -11.97 14.33 -0.07
N GLY A 298 -11.92 15.31 0.83
CA GLY A 298 -11.23 16.58 0.61
C GLY A 298 -9.71 16.49 0.41
N VAL A 299 -9.10 15.30 0.45
CA VAL A 299 -7.68 15.09 0.17
C VAL A 299 -7.36 15.23 -1.33
N ALA A 300 -8.36 15.07 -2.20
CA ALA A 300 -8.21 14.93 -3.64
C ALA A 300 -9.16 15.85 -4.41
N ALA A 301 -8.80 16.16 -5.65
CA ALA A 301 -9.76 16.64 -6.64
C ALA A 301 -10.62 15.47 -7.12
N HIS A 302 -11.90 15.72 -7.41
CA HIS A 302 -12.84 14.69 -7.81
C HIS A 302 -13.24 14.81 -9.28
N ALA A 303 -13.20 13.69 -10.02
CA ALA A 303 -13.78 13.57 -11.35
C ALA A 303 -15.07 12.74 -11.27
N ALA A 304 -16.22 13.37 -11.49
CA ALA A 304 -17.52 12.71 -11.43
C ALA A 304 -17.79 11.84 -12.66
N SER A 305 -17.06 12.08 -13.75
CA SER A 305 -17.13 11.31 -15.00
C SER A 305 -15.80 11.32 -15.74
N TYR A 306 -15.63 10.36 -16.66
CA TYR A 306 -14.47 10.38 -17.57
C TYR A 306 -14.37 11.69 -18.38
N LYS A 307 -15.50 12.31 -18.74
CA LYS A 307 -15.50 13.55 -19.51
C LYS A 307 -14.84 14.71 -18.78
N GLU A 308 -14.91 14.71 -17.45
CA GLU A 308 -14.33 15.76 -16.61
C GLU A 308 -12.87 15.46 -16.26
N LEU A 309 -12.45 14.18 -16.36
CA LEU A 309 -11.15 13.72 -15.85
C LEU A 309 -9.98 14.54 -16.38
N LYS A 310 -9.95 14.81 -17.71
CA LYS A 310 -8.84 15.58 -18.29
C LYS A 310 -8.74 16.99 -17.72
N ALA A 311 -9.87 17.70 -17.64
CA ALA A 311 -9.88 19.07 -17.11
C ALA A 311 -9.44 19.11 -15.64
N VAL A 312 -9.85 18.11 -14.84
CA VAL A 312 -9.45 17.99 -13.44
C VAL A 312 -7.94 17.70 -13.33
N VAL A 313 -7.40 16.80 -14.17
CA VAL A 313 -5.96 16.50 -14.18
C VAL A 313 -5.15 17.73 -14.60
N ASP A 314 -5.53 18.41 -15.70
CA ASP A 314 -4.86 19.62 -16.19
C ASP A 314 -4.82 20.69 -15.09
N GLN A 315 -5.92 20.87 -14.39
CA GLN A 315 -6.00 21.84 -13.28
C GLN A 315 -5.06 21.45 -12.13
N GLN A 316 -5.01 20.16 -11.74
CA GLN A 316 -4.17 19.72 -10.64
C GLN A 316 -2.67 19.72 -10.98
N ILE A 317 -2.30 19.48 -12.22
CA ILE A 317 -0.91 19.65 -12.69
C ILE A 317 -0.51 21.14 -12.71
N ALA A 318 -1.42 22.03 -13.12
CA ALA A 318 -1.16 23.47 -13.14
C ALA A 318 -1.16 24.11 -11.73
N GLN A 319 -1.88 23.53 -10.77
CA GLN A 319 -2.06 24.04 -9.41
C GLN A 319 -1.96 22.92 -8.37
N PRO A 320 -0.78 22.28 -8.23
CA PRO A 320 -0.60 21.10 -7.36
C PRO A 320 -0.85 21.39 -5.88
N GLU A 321 -0.74 22.65 -5.46
CA GLU A 321 -0.96 23.12 -4.09
C GLU A 321 -2.45 23.28 -3.70
N SER A 322 -3.40 23.18 -4.65
CA SER A 322 -4.84 23.47 -4.42
C SER A 322 -5.43 22.73 -3.21
N PHE A 323 -4.94 21.51 -2.93
CA PHE A 323 -5.38 20.69 -1.81
C PHE A 323 -4.31 20.48 -0.74
N ALA A 324 -3.18 21.20 -0.78
CA ALA A 324 -2.04 20.98 0.11
C ALA A 324 -2.42 21.06 1.60
N ALA A 325 -3.24 22.02 2.01
CA ALA A 325 -3.67 22.16 3.40
C ALA A 325 -4.47 20.93 3.87
N LYS A 326 -5.35 20.37 3.03
CA LYS A 326 -6.11 19.16 3.35
C LYS A 326 -5.25 17.90 3.28
N ARG A 327 -4.31 17.83 2.34
CA ARG A 327 -3.32 16.74 2.33
C ARG A 327 -2.51 16.71 3.62
N ALA A 328 -2.02 17.87 4.07
CA ALA A 328 -1.26 17.97 5.32
C ALA A 328 -2.10 17.58 6.56
N GLU A 329 -3.34 18.09 6.67
CA GLU A 329 -4.26 17.75 7.75
C GLU A 329 -4.52 16.23 7.81
N TYR A 330 -4.91 15.64 6.67
CA TYR A 330 -5.29 14.23 6.64
C TYR A 330 -4.07 13.28 6.71
N THR A 331 -2.91 13.71 6.21
CA THR A 331 -1.67 12.96 6.38
C THR A 331 -1.32 12.86 7.86
N LEU A 332 -1.36 13.97 8.60
CA LEU A 332 -1.07 13.96 10.03
C LEU A 332 -2.03 13.04 10.79
N GLU A 333 -3.31 13.06 10.42
CA GLU A 333 -4.34 12.23 11.05
C GLU A 333 -4.20 10.73 10.71
N LEU A 334 -3.94 10.38 9.44
CA LEU A 334 -3.99 9.01 8.93
C LEU A 334 -2.64 8.30 8.82
N ALA A 335 -1.56 9.03 8.58
CA ALA A 335 -0.20 8.50 8.41
C ALA A 335 0.75 8.96 9.53
N GLY A 336 0.36 9.97 10.30
CA GLY A 336 1.21 10.57 11.32
C GLY A 336 2.34 11.40 10.72
N ARG A 337 3.52 11.29 11.31
CA ARG A 337 4.73 12.01 10.84
C ARG A 337 5.31 11.29 9.63
N VAL A 338 5.31 11.95 8.49
CA VAL A 338 5.95 11.48 7.25
C VAL A 338 7.27 12.24 7.08
N ASP A 339 8.25 11.85 7.91
CA ASP A 339 9.57 12.51 8.03
C ASP A 339 10.74 11.61 7.65
N GLY A 340 10.45 10.40 7.11
CA GLY A 340 11.47 9.45 6.71
C GLY A 340 12.13 8.69 7.86
N HIS A 341 11.61 8.75 9.08
CA HIS A 341 12.20 8.13 10.26
C HIS A 341 11.29 7.11 10.95
N SER A 342 10.25 6.64 10.27
CA SER A 342 9.29 5.67 10.85
C SER A 342 9.96 4.32 11.09
N SER A 343 10.77 3.84 10.17
CA SER A 343 11.58 2.61 10.33
C SER A 343 12.55 2.69 11.49
N GLN A 344 13.22 3.84 11.69
CA GLN A 344 14.10 4.05 12.84
C GLN A 344 13.34 3.94 14.17
N ARG A 345 12.16 4.58 14.29
CA ARG A 345 11.33 4.50 15.52
C ARG A 345 10.90 3.07 15.82
N ILE A 346 10.54 2.30 14.80
CA ILE A 346 10.20 0.88 14.95
C ILE A 346 11.42 0.13 15.50
N VAL A 347 12.58 0.29 14.88
CA VAL A 347 13.81 -0.42 15.26
C VAL A 347 14.29 0.01 16.65
N ASP A 348 14.23 1.30 16.99
CA ASP A 348 14.57 1.81 18.34
C ASP A 348 13.72 1.10 19.40
N TYR A 349 12.41 0.97 19.17
CA TYR A 349 11.52 0.25 20.09
C TYR A 349 11.89 -1.23 20.21
N LEU A 350 12.05 -1.94 19.07
CA LEU A 350 12.37 -3.38 19.07
C LEU A 350 13.65 -3.66 19.85
N LEU A 351 14.71 -2.86 19.64
CA LEU A 351 16.01 -3.08 20.28
C LEU A 351 16.01 -2.64 21.76
N SER A 352 15.26 -1.60 22.14
CA SER A 352 15.15 -1.20 23.55
C SER A 352 14.48 -2.28 24.40
N GLU A 353 13.52 -2.98 23.83
CA GLU A 353 12.79 -4.07 24.48
C GLU A 353 13.61 -5.38 24.56
N GLU A 354 14.64 -5.54 23.73
CA GLU A 354 15.59 -6.67 23.84
C GLU A 354 16.62 -6.46 24.96
N ALA A 355 16.92 -5.21 25.29
CA ALA A 355 17.87 -4.85 26.33
C ALA A 355 17.28 -4.84 27.75
N SER A 356 15.95 -4.93 27.86
CA SER A 356 15.18 -4.97 29.11
C SER A 356 14.97 -6.38 29.60
#